data_256262cf86c40437d8eddd7fd65ce27d
#
_entry.id   256262cf86c40437d8eddd7fd65ce27d
#
_cell.length_a   1.000
_cell.length_b   1.000
_cell.length_c   1.000
_cell.angle_alpha   90.00
_cell.angle_beta   90.00
_cell.angle_gamma   90.00
#
_symmetry.space_group_name_H-M   'P 1'
#
loop_
_entity.id
_entity.type
_entity.pdbx_description
1 polymer ?
#
loop_
_entity_poly.entity_id
_entity_poly.type
_entity_poly.pdbx_seq_one_letter_code
_entity_poly.pdbx_strand_id
1 'polypeptide(L)'
;MKFYRLFTLVAAAALSIFALKGQNQQAQTPEQQEKQLMEYIDKEVQRLSSQLDLEYWQEFYVDSTLNHDFRAMQEELKEMQLAKVGNADLYISVQDKWMQKVADSYQRFFTEEQWKKFLKSGGARAQKARDKRREKALKAAAELKN
;
A
#
# COMPACT_ATOMS: atom_id res chain seq x y z
N MET A 1 17.72 12.91 10.95
CA MET A 1 16.52 12.41 11.65
C MET A 1 15.19 12.99 11.12
N LYS A 2 15.03 13.23 9.83
CA LYS A 2 13.78 13.79 9.25
C LYS A 2 13.11 12.89 8.20
N PHE A 3 13.60 11.68 7.98
CA PHE A 3 13.11 10.80 6.90
C PHE A 3 12.03 9.79 7.31
N TYR A 4 11.69 9.71 8.60
CA TYR A 4 10.70 8.75 9.09
C TYR A 4 9.23 9.19 8.92
N ARG A 5 9.01 10.46 8.51
CA ARG A 5 7.64 11.02 8.37
C ARG A 5 6.96 10.73 7.02
N LEU A 6 7.70 10.32 5.99
CA LEU A 6 7.12 10.12 4.66
C LEU A 6 6.40 8.77 4.49
N PHE A 7 6.86 7.74 5.20
CA PHE A 7 6.26 6.40 5.05
C PHE A 7 4.90 6.27 5.77
N THR A 8 4.67 7.09 6.79
CA THR A 8 3.37 7.16 7.48
C THR A 8 2.35 8.01 6.73
N LEU A 9 2.78 8.91 5.86
CA LEU A 9 1.90 9.79 5.09
C LEU A 9 1.21 9.09 3.91
N VAL A 10 1.82 8.04 3.36
CA VAL A 10 1.26 7.32 2.21
C VAL A 10 0.13 6.39 2.61
N ALA A 11 0.23 5.74 3.76
CA ALA A 11 -0.91 4.99 4.32
C ALA A 11 -2.04 5.95 4.76
N ALA A 12 -1.69 7.17 5.21
CA ALA A 12 -2.67 8.18 5.59
C ALA A 12 -3.36 8.84 4.39
N ALA A 13 -2.69 8.99 3.26
CA ALA A 13 -3.31 9.58 2.06
C ALA A 13 -4.38 8.66 1.45
N ALA A 14 -4.18 7.33 1.50
CA ALA A 14 -5.21 6.38 1.08
C ALA A 14 -6.38 6.32 2.08
N LEU A 15 -6.13 6.58 3.38
CA LEU A 15 -7.15 6.62 4.42
C LEU A 15 -7.89 7.96 4.48
N SER A 16 -7.30 9.07 4.02
CA SER A 16 -7.90 10.41 4.04
C SER A 16 -9.12 10.53 3.11
N ILE A 17 -9.27 9.61 2.16
CA ILE A 17 -10.43 9.54 1.27
C ILE A 17 -11.68 9.03 2.03
N PHE A 18 -11.52 8.39 3.20
CA PHE A 18 -12.61 7.72 3.90
C PHE A 18 -13.07 8.35 5.22
N ALA A 19 -12.30 9.27 5.81
CA ALA A 19 -12.51 9.69 7.20
C ALA A 19 -13.16 11.06 7.40
N LEU A 20 -13.56 11.82 6.36
CA LEU A 20 -14.13 13.16 6.52
C LEU A 20 -15.56 13.25 5.96
N LYS A 21 -16.50 12.73 6.72
CA LYS A 21 -17.88 13.26 6.71
C LYS A 21 -17.83 14.61 7.42
N GLY A 22 -17.83 15.67 6.66
CA GLY A 22 -18.14 17.01 7.17
C GLY A 22 -17.09 18.06 6.84
N GLN A 23 -17.07 18.52 5.61
CA GLN A 23 -16.89 19.90 5.12
C GLN A 23 -16.47 19.82 3.64
N ASN A 24 -17.31 20.39 2.76
CA ASN A 24 -17.07 20.81 1.37
C ASN A 24 -15.74 20.30 0.71
N GLN A 25 -15.52 18.99 0.62
CA GLN A 25 -14.57 18.43 -0.32
C GLN A 25 -15.38 17.99 -1.54
N GLN A 26 -15.20 18.71 -2.64
CA GLN A 26 -15.63 18.25 -3.95
C GLN A 26 -15.11 16.82 -4.12
N ALA A 27 -16.03 15.87 -4.29
CA ALA A 27 -15.67 14.49 -4.59
C ALA A 27 -14.71 14.51 -5.78
N GLN A 28 -13.51 13.96 -5.60
CA GLN A 28 -12.50 13.92 -6.65
C GLN A 28 -13.07 13.18 -7.87
N THR A 29 -12.86 13.74 -9.05
CA THR A 29 -13.28 13.07 -10.28
C THR A 29 -12.42 11.82 -10.49
N PRO A 30 -12.93 10.81 -11.22
CA PRO A 30 -12.13 9.63 -11.57
C PRO A 30 -10.79 9.98 -12.23
N GLU A 31 -10.76 11.02 -13.07
CA GLU A 31 -9.55 11.52 -13.71
C GLU A 31 -8.53 12.09 -12.72
N GLN A 32 -9.01 12.80 -11.70
CA GLN A 32 -8.14 13.33 -10.63
C GLN A 32 -7.56 12.21 -9.78
N GLN A 33 -8.35 11.19 -9.48
CA GLN A 33 -7.89 10.01 -8.74
C GLN A 33 -6.82 9.23 -9.53
N GLU A 34 -7.07 9.03 -10.81
CA GLU A 34 -6.12 8.38 -11.73
C GLU A 34 -4.81 9.15 -11.82
N LYS A 35 -4.87 10.46 -12.00
CA LYS A 35 -3.67 11.32 -12.04
C LYS A 35 -2.87 11.23 -10.74
N GLN A 36 -3.53 11.27 -9.59
CA GLN A 36 -2.87 11.15 -8.29
C GLN A 36 -2.21 9.78 -8.10
N LEU A 37 -2.86 8.71 -8.57
CA LEU A 37 -2.28 7.38 -8.54
C LEU A 37 -1.01 7.31 -9.39
N MET A 38 -1.06 7.81 -10.62
CA MET A 38 0.10 7.85 -11.53
C MET A 38 1.26 8.65 -10.93
N GLU A 39 0.99 9.85 -10.41
CA GLU A 39 2.00 10.68 -9.75
C GLU A 39 2.62 9.99 -8.52
N TYR A 40 1.82 9.24 -7.78
CA TYR A 40 2.31 8.47 -6.64
C TYR A 40 3.23 7.33 -7.11
N ILE A 41 2.82 6.57 -8.12
CA ILE A 41 3.60 5.46 -8.67
C ILE A 41 4.94 5.96 -9.20
N ASP A 42 4.93 7.04 -10.00
CA ASP A 42 6.15 7.64 -10.54
C ASP A 42 7.13 8.05 -9.45
N LYS A 43 6.64 8.70 -8.40
CA LYS A 43 7.46 9.10 -7.25
C LYS A 43 8.04 7.89 -6.51
N GLU A 44 7.25 6.84 -6.35
CA GLU A 44 7.70 5.63 -5.66
C GLU A 44 8.74 4.86 -6.48
N VAL A 45 8.55 4.75 -7.80
CA VAL A 45 9.55 4.17 -8.72
C VAL A 45 10.86 4.94 -8.63
N GLN A 46 10.82 6.27 -8.75
CA GLN A 46 12.02 7.12 -8.65
C GLN A 46 12.71 6.98 -7.29
N ARG A 47 11.94 6.93 -6.22
CA ARG A 47 12.45 6.75 -4.86
C ARG A 47 13.18 5.42 -4.71
N LEU A 48 12.55 4.33 -5.13
CA LEU A 48 13.14 2.98 -5.04
C LEU A 48 14.35 2.86 -5.96
N SER A 49 14.28 3.38 -7.18
CA SER A 49 15.39 3.40 -8.12
C SER A 49 16.62 4.07 -7.50
N SER A 50 16.47 5.28 -7.01
CA SER A 50 17.57 6.04 -6.40
C SER A 50 18.11 5.40 -5.11
N GLN A 51 17.24 4.77 -4.32
CA GLN A 51 17.62 4.22 -3.02
C GLN A 51 18.29 2.85 -3.12
N LEU A 52 17.89 2.07 -4.11
CA LEU A 52 18.32 0.68 -4.27
C LEU A 52 19.26 0.48 -5.44
N ASP A 53 19.57 1.53 -6.21
CA ASP A 53 20.33 1.44 -7.46
C ASP A 53 19.71 0.40 -8.41
N LEU A 54 18.42 0.58 -8.72
CA LEU A 54 17.70 -0.36 -9.58
C LEU A 54 18.21 -0.28 -11.01
N GLU A 55 18.33 -1.42 -11.67
CA GLU A 55 18.53 -1.50 -13.10
C GLU A 55 17.22 -1.13 -13.84
N TYR A 56 17.32 -0.68 -15.09
CA TYR A 56 16.19 -0.27 -15.90
C TYR A 56 15.05 -1.31 -15.97
N TRP A 57 15.40 -2.59 -16.10
CA TRP A 57 14.41 -3.67 -16.10
C TRP A 57 13.70 -3.83 -14.73
N GLN A 58 14.42 -3.57 -13.62
CA GLN A 58 13.83 -3.61 -12.27
C GLN A 58 12.87 -2.45 -12.07
N GLU A 59 13.22 -1.23 -12.54
CA GLU A 59 12.33 -0.08 -12.51
C GLU A 59 11.03 -0.37 -13.26
N PHE A 60 11.11 -0.98 -14.44
CA PHE A 60 9.94 -1.42 -15.22
C PHE A 60 9.07 -2.40 -14.45
N TYR A 61 9.68 -3.38 -13.76
CA TYR A 61 8.92 -4.33 -12.94
C TYR A 61 8.31 -3.68 -11.69
N VAL A 62 8.98 -2.71 -11.06
CA VAL A 62 8.42 -1.93 -9.94
C VAL A 62 7.20 -1.15 -10.42
N ASP A 63 7.34 -0.40 -11.51
CA ASP A 63 6.25 0.38 -12.11
C ASP A 63 5.05 -0.51 -12.46
N SER A 64 5.29 -1.58 -13.19
CA SER A 64 4.26 -2.53 -13.61
C SER A 64 3.54 -3.18 -12.41
N THR A 65 4.28 -3.57 -11.37
CA THR A 65 3.72 -4.14 -10.15
C THR A 65 2.83 -3.15 -9.43
N LEU A 66 3.30 -1.92 -9.24
CA LEU A 66 2.53 -0.88 -8.56
C LEU A 66 1.27 -0.50 -9.35
N ASN A 67 1.39 -0.33 -10.67
CA ASN A 67 0.25 -0.04 -11.54
C ASN A 67 -0.82 -1.13 -11.46
N HIS A 68 -0.42 -2.39 -11.55
CA HIS A 68 -1.36 -3.51 -11.49
C HIS A 68 -1.99 -3.65 -10.11
N ASP A 69 -1.17 -3.74 -9.07
CA ASP A 69 -1.64 -4.11 -7.73
C ASP A 69 -2.43 -2.97 -7.06
N PHE A 70 -2.06 -1.71 -7.30
CA PHE A 70 -2.81 -0.59 -6.74
C PHE A 70 -4.15 -0.38 -7.42
N ARG A 71 -4.26 -0.61 -8.73
CA ARG A 71 -5.55 -0.56 -9.43
C ARG A 71 -6.48 -1.66 -8.95
N ALA A 72 -5.95 -2.88 -8.82
CA ALA A 72 -6.72 -3.99 -8.29
C ALA A 72 -7.16 -3.77 -6.83
N MET A 73 -6.28 -3.17 -6.00
CA MET A 73 -6.64 -2.75 -4.64
C MET A 73 -7.76 -1.71 -4.63
N GLN A 74 -7.67 -0.69 -5.49
CA GLN A 74 -8.69 0.34 -5.58
C GLN A 74 -10.05 -0.23 -6.00
N GLU A 75 -10.07 -1.15 -6.96
CA GLU A 75 -11.31 -1.77 -7.40
C GLU A 75 -11.94 -2.61 -6.28
N GLU A 76 -11.14 -3.43 -5.57
CA GLU A 76 -11.63 -4.21 -4.43
C GLU A 76 -12.19 -3.31 -3.32
N LEU A 77 -11.50 -2.22 -2.99
CA LEU A 77 -11.98 -1.25 -1.99
C LEU A 77 -13.27 -0.56 -2.44
N LYS A 78 -13.41 -0.25 -3.71
CA LYS A 78 -14.62 0.35 -4.30
C LYS A 78 -15.78 -0.63 -4.25
N GLU A 79 -15.57 -1.90 -4.57
CA GLU A 79 -16.60 -2.94 -4.45
C GLU A 79 -17.10 -3.06 -3.00
N MET A 80 -16.21 -3.03 -2.02
CA MET A 80 -16.58 -3.03 -0.60
C MET A 80 -17.42 -1.81 -0.22
N GLN A 81 -17.11 -0.63 -0.77
CA GLN A 81 -17.91 0.58 -0.55
C GLN A 81 -19.31 0.45 -1.14
N LEU A 82 -19.42 -0.02 -2.39
CA LEU A 82 -20.71 -0.26 -3.05
C LEU A 82 -21.55 -1.28 -2.29
N ALA A 83 -20.91 -2.29 -1.71
CA ALA A 83 -21.55 -3.28 -0.84
C ALA A 83 -21.83 -2.72 0.58
N LYS A 84 -21.51 -1.46 0.85
CA LYS A 84 -21.72 -0.79 2.15
C LYS A 84 -21.09 -1.52 3.34
N VAL A 85 -19.90 -2.12 3.13
CA VAL A 85 -19.14 -2.75 4.20
C VAL A 85 -18.76 -1.71 5.23
N GLY A 86 -19.28 -1.82 6.46
CA GLY A 86 -19.07 -0.83 7.52
C GLY A 86 -17.86 -1.08 8.42
N ASN A 87 -17.19 -2.22 8.30
CA ASN A 87 -16.07 -2.59 9.15
C ASN A 87 -14.75 -2.05 8.60
N ALA A 88 -14.18 -1.06 9.28
CA ALA A 88 -12.91 -0.44 8.89
C ALA A 88 -11.72 -1.43 8.85
N ASP A 89 -11.70 -2.43 9.73
CA ASP A 89 -10.61 -3.42 9.77
C ASP A 89 -10.55 -4.27 8.49
N LEU A 90 -11.68 -4.47 7.82
CA LEU A 90 -11.72 -5.17 6.54
C LEU A 90 -11.03 -4.37 5.42
N TYR A 91 -11.22 -3.05 5.38
CA TYR A 91 -10.53 -2.17 4.44
C TYR A 91 -9.02 -2.19 4.67
N ILE A 92 -8.58 -2.15 5.93
CA ILE A 92 -7.16 -2.28 6.29
C ILE A 92 -6.62 -3.64 5.86
N SER A 93 -7.38 -4.71 6.06
CA SER A 93 -6.99 -6.07 5.66
C SER A 93 -6.79 -6.20 4.15
N VAL A 94 -7.64 -5.57 3.34
CA VAL A 94 -7.48 -5.51 1.88
C VAL A 94 -6.22 -4.75 1.50
N GLN A 95 -5.97 -3.59 2.09
CA GLN A 95 -4.74 -2.83 1.85
C GLN A 95 -3.50 -3.66 2.23
N ASP A 96 -3.50 -4.29 3.39
CA ASP A 96 -2.40 -5.13 3.85
C ASP A 96 -2.13 -6.32 2.91
N LYS A 97 -3.18 -6.94 2.40
CA LYS A 97 -3.09 -8.02 1.40
C LYS A 97 -2.36 -7.56 0.14
N TRP A 98 -2.75 -6.42 -0.43
CA TRP A 98 -2.15 -5.91 -1.64
C TRP A 98 -0.73 -5.39 -1.43
N MET A 99 -0.46 -4.71 -0.31
CA MET A 99 0.90 -4.29 0.05
C MET A 99 1.83 -5.48 0.31
N GLN A 100 1.31 -6.59 0.80
CA GLN A 100 2.09 -7.83 0.91
C GLN A 100 2.42 -8.39 -0.48
N LYS A 101 1.46 -8.43 -1.42
CA LYS A 101 1.72 -8.84 -2.81
C LYS A 101 2.81 -8.01 -3.49
N VAL A 102 2.78 -6.69 -3.31
CA VAL A 102 3.84 -5.80 -3.81
C VAL A 102 5.20 -6.19 -3.24
N ALA A 103 5.28 -6.37 -1.92
CA ALA A 103 6.54 -6.78 -1.26
C ALA A 103 7.04 -8.16 -1.74
N ASP A 104 6.14 -9.12 -1.89
CA ASP A 104 6.46 -10.45 -2.41
C ASP A 104 6.98 -10.39 -3.86
N SER A 105 6.42 -9.49 -4.67
CA SER A 105 6.90 -9.25 -6.03
C SER A 105 8.31 -8.64 -6.02
N TYR A 106 8.55 -7.64 -5.20
CA TYR A 106 9.87 -7.02 -5.04
C TYR A 106 10.94 -8.04 -4.64
N GLN A 107 10.61 -8.94 -3.71
CA GLN A 107 11.54 -9.98 -3.28
C GLN A 107 11.97 -10.92 -4.40
N ARG A 108 11.17 -11.07 -5.46
CA ARG A 108 11.49 -11.94 -6.59
C ARG A 108 12.51 -11.36 -7.55
N PHE A 109 12.56 -10.03 -7.69
CA PHE A 109 13.41 -9.37 -8.68
C PHE A 109 14.45 -8.42 -8.08
N PHE A 110 14.41 -8.12 -6.79
CA PHE A 110 15.50 -7.45 -6.11
C PHE A 110 16.63 -8.44 -5.80
N THR A 111 17.86 -7.98 -5.91
CA THR A 111 19.01 -8.73 -5.38
C THR A 111 18.93 -8.80 -3.85
N GLU A 112 19.67 -9.71 -3.23
CA GLU A 112 19.73 -9.79 -1.76
C GLU A 112 20.16 -8.48 -1.11
N GLU A 113 21.08 -7.76 -1.73
CA GLU A 113 21.56 -6.48 -1.23
C GLU A 113 20.47 -5.40 -1.32
N GLN A 114 19.80 -5.31 -2.47
CA GLN A 114 18.66 -4.41 -2.67
C GLN A 114 17.52 -4.72 -1.71
N TRP A 115 17.22 -5.99 -1.51
CA TRP A 115 16.20 -6.43 -0.56
C TRP A 115 16.55 -6.03 0.88
N LYS A 116 17.81 -6.22 1.30
CA LYS A 116 18.30 -5.77 2.62
C LYS A 116 18.19 -4.26 2.78
N LYS A 117 18.55 -3.48 1.75
CA LYS A 117 18.39 -2.02 1.74
C LYS A 117 16.91 -1.63 1.85
N PHE A 118 16.03 -2.27 1.08
CA PHE A 118 14.58 -2.06 1.14
C PHE A 118 14.02 -2.32 2.54
N LEU A 119 14.36 -3.44 3.17
CA LEU A 119 13.94 -3.76 4.53
C LEU A 119 14.40 -2.70 5.54
N LYS A 120 15.65 -2.25 5.45
CA LYS A 120 16.23 -1.20 6.31
C LYS A 120 15.55 0.16 6.11
N SER A 121 15.08 0.47 4.91
CA SER A 121 14.43 1.73 4.58
C SER A 121 12.98 1.84 5.03
N GLY A 122 12.47 0.88 5.75
CA GLY A 122 11.13 0.85 6.30
C GLY A 122 10.31 -0.39 5.93
N GLY A 123 10.77 -1.19 4.95
CA GLY A 123 10.08 -2.41 4.50
C GLY A 123 9.86 -3.39 5.65
N ALA A 124 10.87 -3.65 6.47
CA ALA A 124 10.74 -4.54 7.63
C ALA A 124 9.71 -4.05 8.66
N ARG A 125 9.67 -2.74 8.92
CA ARG A 125 8.68 -2.15 9.83
C ARG A 125 7.26 -2.31 9.30
N ALA A 126 7.07 -2.04 8.01
CA ALA A 126 5.78 -2.18 7.34
C ALA A 126 5.30 -3.64 7.35
N GLN A 127 6.20 -4.58 7.06
CA GLN A 127 5.90 -6.02 7.12
C GLN A 127 5.49 -6.46 8.53
N LYS A 128 6.26 -6.12 9.54
CA LYS A 128 5.96 -6.44 10.94
C LYS A 128 4.59 -5.87 11.38
N ALA A 129 4.25 -4.67 10.92
CA ALA A 129 2.95 -4.06 11.24
C ALA A 129 1.78 -4.83 10.59
N ARG A 130 1.92 -5.28 9.34
CA ARG A 130 0.93 -6.13 8.65
C ARG A 130 0.77 -7.48 9.35
N ASP A 131 1.87 -8.13 9.67
CA ASP A 131 1.87 -9.43 10.36
C ASP A 131 1.15 -9.36 11.71
N LYS A 132 1.40 -8.30 12.48
CA LYS A 132 0.73 -8.08 13.77
C LYS A 132 -0.79 -7.89 13.61
N ARG A 133 -1.23 -7.14 12.59
CA ARG A 133 -2.67 -6.97 12.32
C ARG A 133 -3.31 -8.28 11.88
N ARG A 134 -2.65 -9.04 11.02
CA ARG A 134 -3.12 -10.36 10.57
C ARG A 134 -3.25 -11.34 11.74
N GLU A 135 -2.25 -11.39 12.62
CA GLU A 135 -2.29 -12.24 13.82
C GLU A 135 -3.46 -11.86 14.74
N LYS A 136 -3.67 -10.57 14.96
CA LYS A 136 -4.80 -10.08 15.76
C LYS A 136 -6.15 -10.50 15.15
N ALA A 137 -6.30 -10.35 13.84
CA ALA A 137 -7.53 -10.75 13.14
C ALA A 137 -7.79 -12.25 13.23
N LEU A 138 -6.75 -13.08 13.09
CA LEU A 138 -6.87 -14.54 13.23
C LEU A 138 -7.27 -14.97 14.65
N LYS A 139 -6.72 -14.34 15.67
CA LYS A 139 -7.10 -14.61 17.09
C LYS A 139 -8.56 -14.25 17.31
N ALA A 140 -9.00 -13.07 16.90
CA ALA A 140 -10.41 -12.66 17.03
C ALA A 140 -11.37 -13.61 16.29
N ALA A 141 -11.00 -14.07 15.08
CA ALA A 141 -11.81 -15.03 14.34
C ALA A 141 -11.88 -16.42 15.00
N ALA A 142 -10.84 -16.84 15.71
CA ALA A 142 -10.81 -18.10 16.46
C ALA A 142 -11.71 -18.04 17.71
N GLU A 143 -11.72 -16.89 18.42
CA GLU A 143 -12.56 -16.67 19.60
C GLU A 143 -14.06 -16.69 19.27
N LEU A 144 -14.46 -16.24 18.06
CA LEU A 144 -15.86 -16.27 17.64
C LEU A 144 -16.37 -17.67 17.27
N LYS A 145 -15.50 -18.68 17.15
CA LYS A 145 -15.87 -20.05 16.78
C LYS A 145 -16.02 -20.98 18.02
N ASN A 146 -15.66 -20.50 19.18
CA ASN A 146 -15.78 -21.22 20.47
C ASN A 146 -16.96 -20.66 21.28
#